data_15a97fcbb0003c86adc02d52dfa63538
#
_entry.id   15a97fcbb0003c86adc02d52dfa63538
#
_cell.length_a   1.000
_cell.length_b   1.000
_cell.length_c   1.000
_cell.angle_alpha   90.00
_cell.angle_beta   90.00
_cell.angle_gamma   90.00
#
_symmetry.space_group_name_H-M   'P 1'
#
loop_
_entity.id
_entity.type
_entity.pdbx_description
1 polymer ?
#
loop_
_entity_poly.entity_id
_entity_poly.type
_entity_poly.pdbx_seq_one_letter_code
_entity_poly.pdbx_strand_id
1 'polypeptide(L)'
;MITISAFAWVPSFARGQVRDLRVRWALEEAGLPYRTRLLEQGDQDTAEYRELQPFGQVPIFQEGDLTLFETGAIVLHIGERAEALLPKEPAARARATQWVVAALNSIEPHIMNVALIEVFYADQEWAKLRRAGAREFAANRLRSLANALGDKPYLDGDRFTAGDLMMSTVLRIIPDLMTDVRLQDYVARCTARPAFGRALDAQLADFRPDAPAEPAP
;
A
#
# COMPACT_ATOMS: atom_id res chain seq x y z
N MET A 1 19.70 -10.37 -7.37
CA MET A 1 18.77 -9.43 -8.08
C MET A 1 17.42 -9.51 -7.39
N ILE A 2 16.81 -8.37 -7.08
CA ILE A 2 15.51 -8.30 -6.41
C ILE A 2 14.41 -8.69 -7.41
N THR A 3 13.44 -9.51 -6.95
CA THR A 3 12.23 -9.87 -7.67
C THR A 3 11.03 -9.62 -6.77
N ILE A 4 9.98 -8.98 -7.30
CA ILE A 4 8.70 -8.83 -6.61
C ILE A 4 7.60 -9.49 -7.42
N SER A 5 6.57 -10.04 -6.76
CA SER A 5 5.38 -10.51 -7.48
C SER A 5 4.33 -9.41 -7.60
N ALA A 6 3.58 -9.43 -8.70
CA ALA A 6 2.46 -8.55 -8.96
C ALA A 6 1.46 -9.26 -9.87
N PHE A 7 0.22 -8.77 -9.95
CA PHE A 7 -0.76 -9.30 -10.90
C PHE A 7 -0.54 -8.76 -12.31
N ALA A 8 -0.70 -9.61 -13.32
CA ALA A 8 -0.69 -9.24 -14.74
C ALA A 8 -1.96 -8.47 -15.16
N TRP A 9 -3.04 -8.63 -14.40
CA TRP A 9 -4.31 -7.96 -14.65
C TRP A 9 -5.06 -7.72 -13.34
N VAL A 10 -5.72 -6.58 -13.25
CA VAL A 10 -6.71 -6.26 -12.22
C VAL A 10 -7.81 -5.39 -12.82
N PRO A 11 -9.03 -5.34 -12.23
CA PRO A 11 -10.07 -4.40 -12.64
C PRO A 11 -9.55 -2.96 -12.63
N SER A 12 -10.09 -2.11 -13.51
CA SER A 12 -9.61 -0.74 -13.72
C SER A 12 -9.58 0.10 -12.43
N PHE A 13 -10.54 -0.08 -11.53
CA PHE A 13 -10.58 0.64 -10.25
C PHE A 13 -9.43 0.27 -9.30
N ALA A 14 -8.83 -0.92 -9.47
CA ALA A 14 -7.72 -1.39 -8.64
C ALA A 14 -6.34 -0.97 -9.19
N ARG A 15 -6.25 -0.53 -10.46
CA ARG A 15 -5.00 -0.08 -11.06
C ARG A 15 -4.46 1.14 -10.31
N GLY A 16 -3.19 1.11 -9.96
CA GLY A 16 -2.55 2.13 -9.11
C GLY A 16 -2.91 2.03 -7.62
N GLN A 17 -3.59 0.92 -7.19
CA GLN A 17 -3.96 0.68 -5.79
C GLN A 17 -3.46 -0.66 -5.26
N VAL A 18 -3.01 -1.58 -6.13
CA VAL A 18 -2.50 -2.89 -5.73
C VAL A 18 -1.25 -2.72 -4.84
N ARG A 19 -1.15 -3.54 -3.82
CA ARG A 19 -0.15 -3.38 -2.74
C ARG A 19 1.31 -3.49 -3.19
N ASP A 20 1.61 -4.10 -4.35
CA ASP A 20 2.95 -4.10 -4.92
C ASP A 20 3.47 -2.68 -5.23
N LEU A 21 2.58 -1.69 -5.44
CA LEU A 21 2.96 -0.29 -5.59
C LEU A 21 3.78 0.23 -4.40
N ARG A 22 3.48 -0.21 -3.17
CA ARG A 22 4.22 0.16 -1.96
C ARG A 22 5.67 -0.29 -2.02
N VAL A 23 5.88 -1.51 -2.49
CA VAL A 23 7.21 -2.12 -2.61
C VAL A 23 7.98 -1.50 -3.78
N ARG A 24 7.33 -1.30 -4.93
CA ARG A 24 7.92 -0.57 -6.07
C ARG A 24 8.39 0.81 -5.64
N TRP A 25 7.53 1.57 -4.96
CA TRP A 25 7.87 2.90 -4.50
C TRP A 25 9.06 2.90 -3.54
N ALA A 26 9.12 1.96 -2.59
CA ALA A 26 10.26 1.81 -1.70
C ALA A 26 11.56 1.50 -2.46
N LEU A 27 11.51 0.62 -3.46
CA LEU A 27 12.65 0.30 -4.32
C LEU A 27 13.11 1.51 -5.14
N GLU A 28 12.18 2.29 -5.69
CA GLU A 28 12.47 3.52 -6.41
C GLU A 28 13.07 4.63 -5.51
N GLU A 29 12.62 4.78 -4.27
CA GLU A 29 13.21 5.70 -3.29
C GLU A 29 14.62 5.26 -2.87
N ALA A 30 14.85 3.95 -2.83
CA ALA A 30 16.14 3.37 -2.50
C ALA A 30 17.11 3.32 -3.69
N GLY A 31 16.65 3.58 -4.91
CA GLY A 31 17.44 3.43 -6.13
C GLY A 31 17.87 1.99 -6.40
N LEU A 32 17.08 1.00 -5.95
CA LEU A 32 17.39 -0.42 -6.08
C LEU A 32 16.70 -1.01 -7.32
N PRO A 33 17.46 -1.58 -8.27
CA PRO A 33 16.88 -2.21 -9.44
C PRO A 33 16.15 -3.52 -9.07
N TYR A 34 15.01 -3.75 -9.71
CA TYR A 34 14.18 -4.92 -9.48
C TYR A 34 13.56 -5.41 -10.78
N ARG A 35 13.01 -6.62 -10.76
CA ARG A 35 12.16 -7.18 -11.80
C ARG A 35 10.83 -7.64 -11.19
N THR A 36 9.80 -7.76 -12.02
CA THR A 36 8.48 -8.21 -11.62
C THR A 36 8.23 -9.64 -12.12
N ARG A 37 7.76 -10.53 -11.23
CA ARG A 37 7.12 -11.79 -11.56
C ARG A 37 5.63 -11.55 -11.65
N LEU A 38 5.08 -11.54 -12.85
CA LEU A 38 3.65 -11.36 -13.08
C LEU A 38 2.89 -12.66 -12.82
N LEU A 39 1.79 -12.56 -12.09
CA LEU A 39 0.88 -13.66 -11.76
C LEU A 39 -0.41 -13.48 -12.55
N GLU A 40 -0.92 -14.58 -13.10
CA GLU A 40 -2.28 -14.65 -13.62
C GLU A 40 -3.27 -14.79 -12.47
N GLN A 41 -4.56 -14.55 -12.74
CA GLN A 41 -5.61 -14.77 -11.74
C GLN A 41 -5.68 -16.26 -11.37
N GLY A 42 -5.58 -16.55 -10.08
CA GLY A 42 -5.55 -17.91 -9.54
C GLY A 42 -4.16 -18.42 -9.19
N ASP A 43 -3.08 -17.87 -9.78
CA ASP A 43 -1.71 -18.27 -9.44
C ASP A 43 -1.39 -18.09 -7.95
N GLN A 44 -1.96 -17.05 -7.31
CA GLN A 44 -1.80 -16.77 -5.89
C GLN A 44 -2.41 -17.86 -4.99
N ASP A 45 -3.27 -18.71 -5.53
CA ASP A 45 -3.96 -19.78 -4.78
C ASP A 45 -3.28 -21.14 -4.95
N THR A 46 -2.28 -21.25 -5.83
CA THR A 46 -1.52 -22.50 -6.01
C THR A 46 -0.71 -22.85 -4.75
N ALA A 47 -0.52 -24.16 -4.53
CA ALA A 47 0.28 -24.64 -3.40
C ALA A 47 1.71 -24.07 -3.44
N GLU A 48 2.33 -24.02 -4.63
CA GLU A 48 3.67 -23.49 -4.83
C GLU A 48 3.77 -22.01 -4.40
N TYR A 49 2.80 -21.17 -4.79
CA TYR A 49 2.84 -19.76 -4.39
C TYR A 49 2.54 -19.59 -2.89
N ARG A 50 1.65 -20.41 -2.32
CA ARG A 50 1.31 -20.37 -0.90
C ARG A 50 2.44 -20.83 0.03
N GLU A 51 3.42 -21.57 -0.46
CA GLU A 51 4.66 -21.82 0.27
C GLU A 51 5.49 -20.53 0.47
N LEU A 52 5.39 -19.57 -0.46
CA LEU A 52 6.07 -18.28 -0.40
C LEU A 52 5.24 -17.19 0.28
N GLN A 53 3.92 -17.25 0.10
CA GLN A 53 2.95 -16.28 0.66
C GLN A 53 1.71 -17.04 1.17
N PRO A 54 1.65 -17.34 2.47
CA PRO A 54 0.63 -18.25 3.03
C PRO A 54 -0.80 -17.73 2.91
N PHE A 55 -0.99 -16.44 2.70
CA PHE A 55 -2.30 -15.80 2.56
C PHE A 55 -2.77 -15.65 1.11
N GLY A 56 -2.00 -16.11 0.11
CA GLY A 56 -2.34 -15.99 -1.31
C GLY A 56 -2.46 -14.55 -1.78
N GLN A 57 -1.55 -13.67 -1.38
CA GLN A 57 -1.57 -12.24 -1.71
C GLN A 57 -0.32 -11.82 -2.48
N VAL A 58 -0.40 -10.68 -3.17
CA VAL A 58 0.77 -9.98 -3.71
C VAL A 58 1.07 -8.74 -2.87
N PRO A 59 2.34 -8.29 -2.79
CA PRO A 59 3.53 -8.93 -3.36
C PRO A 59 4.22 -9.91 -2.40
N ILE A 60 5.08 -10.76 -2.95
CA ILE A 60 6.27 -11.28 -2.28
C ILE A 60 7.49 -10.47 -2.76
N PHE A 61 8.53 -10.47 -1.94
CA PHE A 61 9.87 -9.93 -2.26
C PHE A 61 10.87 -11.07 -2.16
N GLN A 62 11.74 -11.23 -3.16
CA GLN A 62 12.79 -12.24 -3.18
C GLN A 62 14.14 -11.62 -3.54
N GLU A 63 15.18 -11.97 -2.77
CA GLU A 63 16.56 -11.59 -3.05
C GLU A 63 17.51 -12.68 -2.52
N GLY A 64 18.20 -13.37 -3.43
CA GLY A 64 18.96 -14.58 -3.07
C GLY A 64 18.04 -15.64 -2.45
N ASP A 65 18.39 -16.12 -1.28
CA ASP A 65 17.61 -17.11 -0.53
C ASP A 65 16.53 -16.48 0.37
N LEU A 66 16.48 -15.14 0.45
CA LEU A 66 15.49 -14.44 1.25
C LEU A 66 14.18 -14.29 0.49
N THR A 67 13.08 -14.76 1.09
CA THR A 67 11.71 -14.47 0.65
C THR A 67 10.96 -13.77 1.78
N LEU A 68 10.32 -12.63 1.48
CA LEU A 68 9.49 -11.88 2.41
C LEU A 68 8.10 -11.69 1.84
N PHE A 69 7.10 -11.73 2.71
CA PHE A 69 5.75 -11.24 2.48
C PHE A 69 5.44 -10.16 3.53
N GLU A 70 4.25 -9.54 3.49
CA GLU A 70 3.85 -8.32 4.20
C GLU A 70 4.57 -7.06 3.68
N THR A 71 3.82 -6.16 3.06
CA THR A 71 4.40 -4.95 2.47
C THR A 71 5.10 -4.05 3.48
N GLY A 72 4.64 -4.04 4.74
CA GLY A 72 5.31 -3.30 5.81
C GLY A 72 6.69 -3.86 6.13
N ALA A 73 6.80 -5.19 6.24
CA ALA A 73 8.08 -5.86 6.48
C ALA A 73 9.04 -5.65 5.30
N ILE A 74 8.53 -5.78 4.08
CA ILE A 74 9.32 -5.58 2.85
C ILE A 74 9.83 -4.14 2.76
N VAL A 75 8.97 -3.14 2.99
CA VAL A 75 9.35 -1.72 2.94
C VAL A 75 10.38 -1.37 4.01
N LEU A 76 10.24 -1.90 5.23
CA LEU A 76 11.25 -1.74 6.28
C LEU A 76 12.59 -2.40 5.90
N HIS A 77 12.56 -3.61 5.34
CA HIS A 77 13.76 -4.30 4.86
C HIS A 77 14.49 -3.50 3.76
N ILE A 78 13.76 -2.94 2.79
CA ILE A 78 14.33 -2.04 1.77
C ILE A 78 14.90 -0.78 2.42
N GLY A 79 14.20 -0.23 3.41
CA GLY A 79 14.59 0.94 4.18
C GLY A 79 15.95 0.80 4.89
N GLU A 80 16.38 -0.43 5.24
CA GLU A 80 17.73 -0.66 5.79
C GLU A 80 18.85 -0.17 4.86
N ARG A 81 18.58 -0.13 3.56
CA ARG A 81 19.51 0.31 2.53
C ARG A 81 19.28 1.75 2.07
N ALA A 82 18.24 2.42 2.60
CA ALA A 82 17.83 3.76 2.17
C ALA A 82 17.49 4.65 3.37
N GLU A 83 18.43 5.48 3.79
CA GLU A 83 18.23 6.39 4.92
C GLU A 83 17.06 7.36 4.72
N ALA A 84 16.65 7.61 3.46
CA ALA A 84 15.45 8.38 3.15
C ALA A 84 14.16 7.71 3.63
N LEU A 85 14.13 6.37 3.65
CA LEU A 85 12.98 5.59 4.13
C LEU A 85 13.09 5.26 5.61
N LEU A 86 14.27 4.83 6.05
CA LEU A 86 14.48 4.39 7.43
C LEU A 86 15.73 5.08 8.01
N PRO A 87 15.55 6.11 8.86
CA PRO A 87 16.66 6.85 9.46
C PRO A 87 17.62 5.95 10.24
N LYS A 88 18.90 6.31 10.26
CA LYS A 88 19.93 5.59 11.04
C LYS A 88 19.85 5.90 12.53
N GLU A 89 19.39 7.12 12.88
CA GLU A 89 19.25 7.52 14.28
C GLU A 89 18.16 6.64 14.95
N PRO A 90 18.47 5.97 16.09
CA PRO A 90 17.58 4.94 16.67
C PRO A 90 16.17 5.42 16.99
N ALA A 91 16.01 6.62 17.55
CA ALA A 91 14.69 7.13 17.91
C ALA A 91 13.88 7.54 16.67
N ALA A 92 14.50 8.17 15.66
CA ALA A 92 13.86 8.50 14.39
C ALA A 92 13.46 7.23 13.62
N ARG A 93 14.33 6.21 13.64
CA ARG A 93 14.05 4.89 13.07
C ARG A 93 12.84 4.22 13.75
N ALA A 94 12.78 4.26 15.07
CA ALA A 94 11.66 3.72 15.83
C ALA A 94 10.34 4.44 15.47
N ARG A 95 10.36 5.78 15.35
CA ARG A 95 9.18 6.55 14.93
C ARG A 95 8.75 6.26 13.48
N ALA A 96 9.70 6.13 12.54
CA ALA A 96 9.39 5.72 11.17
C ALA A 96 8.72 4.33 11.14
N THR A 97 9.26 3.36 11.88
CA THR A 97 8.68 2.02 12.04
C THR A 97 7.28 2.09 12.69
N GLN A 98 7.12 2.89 13.74
CA GLN A 98 5.81 3.13 14.38
C GLN A 98 4.76 3.59 13.37
N TRP A 99 5.11 4.52 12.48
CA TRP A 99 4.17 5.03 11.48
C TRP A 99 3.86 4.00 10.37
N VAL A 100 4.79 3.13 10.01
CA VAL A 100 4.51 1.96 9.14
C VAL A 100 3.47 1.06 9.78
N VAL A 101 3.67 0.69 11.05
CA VAL A 101 2.74 -0.17 11.80
C VAL A 101 1.39 0.55 11.99
N ALA A 102 1.39 1.83 12.30
CA ALA A 102 0.15 2.61 12.47
C ALA A 102 -0.67 2.68 11.16
N ALA A 103 -0.01 2.85 10.02
CA ALA A 103 -0.68 2.85 8.72
C ALA A 103 -1.43 1.53 8.47
N LEU A 104 -0.76 0.39 8.72
CA LEU A 104 -1.29 -0.95 8.43
C LEU A 104 -2.29 -1.45 9.48
N ASN A 105 -2.09 -1.10 10.74
CA ASN A 105 -2.87 -1.66 11.84
C ASN A 105 -3.96 -0.71 12.38
N SER A 106 -3.72 0.60 12.35
CA SER A 106 -4.63 1.58 12.94
C SER A 106 -5.49 2.33 11.93
N ILE A 107 -5.08 2.40 10.67
CA ILE A 107 -5.77 3.14 9.60
C ILE A 107 -6.29 2.20 8.51
N GLU A 108 -5.43 1.37 7.89
CA GLU A 108 -5.81 0.53 6.76
C GLU A 108 -7.03 -0.37 7.03
N PRO A 109 -7.17 -1.07 8.18
CA PRO A 109 -8.32 -1.94 8.40
C PRO A 109 -9.66 -1.21 8.33
N HIS A 110 -9.71 0.05 8.77
CA HIS A 110 -10.95 0.85 8.76
C HIS A 110 -11.28 1.35 7.37
N ILE A 111 -10.28 1.78 6.59
CA ILE A 111 -10.45 2.18 5.18
C ILE A 111 -10.82 0.95 4.35
N MET A 112 -10.15 -0.19 4.54
CA MET A 112 -10.48 -1.43 3.85
C MET A 112 -11.87 -1.97 4.18
N ASN A 113 -12.35 -1.78 5.42
CA ASN A 113 -13.73 -2.13 5.77
C ASN A 113 -14.74 -1.30 4.98
N VAL A 114 -14.48 0.01 4.76
CA VAL A 114 -15.31 0.85 3.88
C VAL A 114 -15.21 0.38 2.44
N ALA A 115 -14.01 0.08 1.93
CA ALA A 115 -13.81 -0.43 0.57
C ALA A 115 -14.56 -1.75 0.34
N LEU A 116 -14.50 -2.69 1.28
CA LEU A 116 -15.25 -3.94 1.21
C LEU A 116 -16.76 -3.70 1.12
N ILE A 117 -17.29 -2.82 1.96
CA ILE A 117 -18.72 -2.50 2.02
C ILE A 117 -19.20 -1.77 0.76
N GLU A 118 -18.40 -0.84 0.21
CA GLU A 118 -18.86 0.07 -0.85
C GLU A 118 -18.46 -0.35 -2.26
N VAL A 119 -17.38 -1.13 -2.39
CA VAL A 119 -16.88 -1.55 -3.70
C VAL A 119 -17.18 -3.03 -3.96
N PHE A 120 -16.86 -3.91 -3.01
CA PHE A 120 -16.94 -5.35 -3.25
C PHE A 120 -18.30 -5.96 -2.89
N TYR A 121 -19.00 -5.42 -1.89
CA TYR A 121 -20.27 -5.95 -1.38
C TYR A 121 -21.39 -4.91 -1.37
N ALA A 122 -21.33 -3.90 -2.25
CA ALA A 122 -22.26 -2.76 -2.26
C ALA A 122 -23.73 -3.17 -2.34
N ASP A 123 -24.06 -4.26 -3.03
CA ASP A 123 -25.43 -4.75 -3.25
C ASP A 123 -25.97 -5.61 -2.09
N GLN A 124 -25.10 -6.03 -1.16
CA GLN A 124 -25.50 -6.87 -0.04
C GLN A 124 -26.22 -6.07 1.04
N GLU A 125 -27.32 -6.59 1.58
CA GLU A 125 -28.11 -5.90 2.61
C GLU A 125 -27.30 -5.60 3.88
N TRP A 126 -26.49 -6.56 4.33
CA TRP A 126 -25.61 -6.34 5.49
C TRP A 126 -24.61 -5.19 5.25
N ALA A 127 -24.12 -5.03 4.02
CA ALA A 127 -23.19 -3.95 3.66
C ALA A 127 -23.89 -2.58 3.70
N LYS A 128 -25.12 -2.49 3.15
CA LYS A 128 -25.94 -1.27 3.21
C LYS A 128 -26.20 -0.83 4.65
N LEU A 129 -26.54 -1.77 5.53
CA LEU A 129 -26.80 -1.49 6.95
C LEU A 129 -25.54 -1.01 7.70
N ARG A 130 -24.36 -1.49 7.33
CA ARG A 130 -23.09 -1.15 8.01
C ARG A 130 -22.40 0.08 7.46
N ARG A 131 -22.78 0.56 6.28
CA ARG A 131 -22.07 1.64 5.56
C ARG A 131 -21.84 2.87 6.40
N ALA A 132 -22.90 3.43 7.00
CA ALA A 132 -22.80 4.67 7.75
C ALA A 132 -21.83 4.55 8.95
N GLY A 133 -21.96 3.48 9.74
CA GLY A 133 -21.10 3.25 10.91
C GLY A 133 -19.63 2.97 10.51
N ALA A 134 -19.40 2.26 9.40
CA ALA A 134 -18.04 2.01 8.91
C ALA A 134 -17.36 3.33 8.48
N ARG A 135 -18.07 4.20 7.74
CA ARG A 135 -17.57 5.52 7.34
C ARG A 135 -17.30 6.42 8.55
N GLU A 136 -18.19 6.45 9.52
CA GLU A 136 -18.01 7.23 10.74
C GLU A 136 -16.76 6.78 11.49
N PHE A 137 -16.57 5.47 11.64
CA PHE A 137 -15.41 4.92 12.34
C PHE A 137 -14.11 5.25 11.60
N ALA A 138 -14.07 5.11 10.28
CA ALA A 138 -12.92 5.51 9.46
C ALA A 138 -12.65 7.02 9.58
N ALA A 139 -13.69 7.87 9.46
CA ALA A 139 -13.57 9.32 9.59
C ALA A 139 -13.00 9.75 10.97
N ASN A 140 -13.39 9.06 12.04
CA ASN A 140 -12.84 9.31 13.38
C ASN A 140 -11.33 9.01 13.44
N ARG A 141 -10.88 7.92 12.79
CA ARG A 141 -9.45 7.58 12.68
C ARG A 141 -8.69 8.60 11.86
N LEU A 142 -9.23 9.01 10.72
CA LEU A 142 -8.61 10.04 9.88
C LEU A 142 -8.51 11.39 10.57
N ARG A 143 -9.51 11.78 11.36
CA ARG A 143 -9.47 12.99 12.19
C ARG A 143 -8.35 12.92 13.23
N SER A 144 -8.17 11.76 13.88
CA SER A 144 -7.06 11.54 14.81
C SER A 144 -5.70 11.64 14.11
N LEU A 145 -5.59 11.08 12.88
CA LEU A 145 -4.38 11.18 12.05
C LEU A 145 -4.09 12.62 11.66
N ALA A 146 -5.10 13.38 11.20
CA ALA A 146 -4.97 14.79 10.85
C ALA A 146 -4.46 15.63 12.03
N ASN A 147 -4.97 15.38 13.23
CA ASN A 147 -4.51 16.03 14.44
C ASN A 147 -3.06 15.65 14.82
N ALA A 148 -2.68 14.39 14.64
CA ALA A 148 -1.31 13.94 14.87
C ALA A 148 -0.32 14.51 13.83
N LEU A 149 -0.75 14.67 12.58
CA LEU A 149 0.01 15.35 11.53
C LEU A 149 0.20 16.84 11.89
N GLY A 150 -0.88 17.53 12.27
CA GLY A 150 -0.85 18.98 12.53
C GLY A 150 -0.39 19.75 11.30
N ASP A 151 0.52 20.71 11.50
CA ASP A 151 1.10 21.53 10.44
C ASP A 151 2.41 20.97 9.86
N LYS A 152 2.78 19.75 10.28
CA LYS A 152 4.02 19.12 9.81
C LYS A 152 3.89 18.68 8.34
N PRO A 153 4.94 18.80 7.54
CA PRO A 153 4.93 18.31 6.17
C PRO A 153 4.83 16.77 6.08
N TYR A 154 5.39 16.05 7.06
CA TYR A 154 5.37 14.58 7.16
C TYR A 154 5.08 14.12 8.58
N LEU A 155 4.79 12.84 8.76
CA LEU A 155 4.36 12.28 10.05
C LEU A 155 5.42 12.42 11.16
N ASP A 156 6.71 12.34 10.80
CA ASP A 156 7.83 12.53 11.74
C ASP A 156 8.53 13.91 11.60
N GLY A 157 7.80 14.96 11.24
CA GLY A 157 8.33 16.31 11.08
C GLY A 157 8.65 16.66 9.63
N ASP A 158 9.86 17.14 9.35
CA ASP A 158 10.25 17.66 8.03
C ASP A 158 10.76 16.58 7.06
N ARG A 159 10.81 15.33 7.52
CA ARG A 159 11.42 14.23 6.79
C ARG A 159 10.40 13.20 6.34
N PHE A 160 10.36 12.92 5.02
CA PHE A 160 9.66 11.78 4.47
C PHE A 160 10.33 10.47 4.91
N THR A 161 9.52 9.47 5.29
CA THR A 161 9.98 8.15 5.75
C THR A 161 9.11 7.02 5.16
N ALA A 162 9.47 5.78 5.45
CA ALA A 162 8.65 4.59 5.16
C ALA A 162 7.23 4.69 5.75
N GLY A 163 7.08 5.38 6.89
CA GLY A 163 5.77 5.65 7.48
C GLY A 163 4.88 6.49 6.58
N ASP A 164 5.43 7.52 5.93
CA ASP A 164 4.69 8.39 5.00
C ASP A 164 4.35 7.65 3.70
N LEU A 165 5.27 6.84 3.19
CA LEU A 165 5.03 5.97 2.04
C LEU A 165 3.83 5.05 2.30
N MET A 166 3.82 4.35 3.43
CA MET A 166 2.74 3.44 3.78
C MET A 166 1.44 4.18 4.02
N MET A 167 1.45 5.25 4.82
CA MET A 167 0.25 6.01 5.17
C MET A 167 -0.39 6.64 3.94
N SER A 168 0.40 7.29 3.08
CA SER A 168 -0.15 7.95 1.89
C SER A 168 -0.75 6.94 0.89
N THR A 169 -0.18 5.74 0.74
CA THR A 169 -0.79 4.69 -0.09
C THR A 169 -2.10 4.17 0.50
N VAL A 170 -2.20 4.03 1.82
CA VAL A 170 -3.44 3.62 2.51
C VAL A 170 -4.53 4.67 2.33
N LEU A 171 -4.22 5.95 2.48
CA LEU A 171 -5.19 7.05 2.35
C LEU A 171 -5.77 7.17 0.92
N ARG A 172 -5.06 6.70 -0.10
CA ARG A 172 -5.52 6.71 -1.50
C ARG A 172 -6.57 5.65 -1.83
N ILE A 173 -6.79 4.66 -0.97
CA ILE A 173 -7.74 3.55 -1.24
C ILE A 173 -9.18 4.08 -1.40
N ILE A 174 -9.64 4.96 -0.52
CA ILE A 174 -10.96 5.62 -0.58
C ILE A 174 -10.75 7.13 -0.37
N PRO A 175 -10.42 7.88 -1.45
CA PRO A 175 -10.02 9.28 -1.34
C PRO A 175 -11.08 10.20 -0.72
N ASP A 176 -12.36 9.93 -0.92
CA ASP A 176 -13.46 10.74 -0.41
C ASP A 176 -13.68 10.64 1.12
N LEU A 177 -12.99 9.72 1.80
CA LEU A 177 -12.91 9.73 3.25
C LEU A 177 -12.00 10.85 3.79
N MET A 178 -11.09 11.38 2.98
CA MET A 178 -10.18 12.46 3.38
C MET A 178 -10.87 13.82 3.26
N THR A 179 -11.72 14.17 4.23
CA THR A 179 -12.41 15.47 4.26
C THR A 179 -11.54 16.60 4.85
N ASP A 180 -10.47 16.29 5.55
CA ASP A 180 -9.52 17.25 6.11
C ASP A 180 -8.46 17.63 5.06
N VAL A 181 -8.35 18.93 4.75
CA VAL A 181 -7.42 19.46 3.76
C VAL A 181 -5.96 19.12 4.09
N ARG A 182 -5.61 19.04 5.37
CA ARG A 182 -4.24 18.67 5.79
C ARG A 182 -3.84 17.29 5.30
N LEU A 183 -4.76 16.31 5.32
CA LEU A 183 -4.52 14.97 4.80
C LEU A 183 -4.46 14.95 3.28
N GLN A 184 -5.29 15.76 2.61
CA GLN A 184 -5.26 15.90 1.15
C GLN A 184 -3.91 16.47 0.69
N ASP A 185 -3.47 17.58 1.30
CA ASP A 185 -2.18 18.22 1.01
C ASP A 185 -0.99 17.31 1.35
N TYR A 186 -1.11 16.54 2.44
CA TYR A 186 -0.11 15.56 2.83
C TYR A 186 0.04 14.44 1.78
N VAL A 187 -1.06 13.84 1.33
CA VAL A 187 -1.04 12.80 0.29
C VAL A 187 -0.52 13.37 -1.01
N ALA A 188 -0.96 14.57 -1.42
CA ALA A 188 -0.47 15.24 -2.62
C ALA A 188 1.05 15.46 -2.56
N ARG A 189 1.58 15.91 -1.42
CA ARG A 189 3.02 16.11 -1.19
C ARG A 189 3.79 14.80 -1.27
N CYS A 190 3.29 13.73 -0.66
CA CYS A 190 3.93 12.42 -0.71
C CYS A 190 3.97 11.87 -2.15
N THR A 191 2.85 11.96 -2.88
CA THR A 191 2.72 11.41 -4.24
C THR A 191 3.36 12.30 -5.33
N ALA A 192 3.71 13.54 -5.02
CA ALA A 192 4.49 14.41 -5.91
C ALA A 192 5.97 13.99 -6.00
N ARG A 193 6.42 13.03 -5.19
CA ARG A 193 7.81 12.55 -5.24
C ARG A 193 8.09 11.81 -6.55
N PRO A 194 9.23 12.08 -7.23
CA PRO A 194 9.52 11.43 -8.51
C PRO A 194 9.55 9.90 -8.45
N ALA A 195 9.98 9.33 -7.32
CA ALA A 195 10.00 7.88 -7.11
C ALA A 195 8.60 7.27 -7.09
N PHE A 196 7.59 7.99 -6.58
CA PHE A 196 6.20 7.54 -6.67
C PHE A 196 5.71 7.48 -8.12
N GLY A 197 6.00 8.53 -8.92
CA GLY A 197 5.64 8.55 -10.34
C GLY A 197 6.21 7.35 -11.09
N ARG A 198 7.52 7.08 -10.94
CA ARG A 198 8.16 5.92 -11.57
C ARG A 198 7.56 4.59 -11.12
N ALA A 199 7.29 4.43 -9.83
CA ALA A 199 6.68 3.22 -9.30
C ALA A 199 5.26 2.99 -9.85
N LEU A 200 4.48 4.06 -9.95
CA LEU A 200 3.12 4.01 -10.51
C LEU A 200 3.15 3.67 -12.00
N ASP A 201 3.99 4.33 -12.78
CA ASP A 201 4.16 4.09 -14.21
C ASP A 201 4.59 2.63 -14.45
N ALA A 202 5.54 2.12 -13.67
CA ALA A 202 5.98 0.73 -13.75
C ALA A 202 4.86 -0.26 -13.40
N GLN A 203 4.02 0.03 -12.41
CA GLN A 203 2.87 -0.83 -12.09
C GLN A 203 1.83 -0.80 -13.21
N LEU A 204 1.50 0.37 -13.73
CA LEU A 204 0.50 0.51 -14.80
C LEU A 204 0.95 -0.15 -16.11
N ALA A 205 2.26 -0.12 -16.41
CA ALA A 205 2.83 -0.76 -17.60
C ALA A 205 2.78 -2.30 -17.55
N ASP A 206 2.77 -2.89 -16.35
CA ASP A 206 2.68 -4.34 -16.18
C ASP A 206 1.27 -4.91 -16.42
N PHE A 207 0.22 -4.06 -16.33
CA PHE A 207 -1.16 -4.54 -16.54
C PHE A 207 -1.49 -4.74 -18.01
N ARG A 208 -2.01 -5.93 -18.32
CA ARG A 208 -2.59 -6.21 -19.63
C ARG A 208 -3.87 -5.40 -19.85
N PRO A 209 -4.17 -4.99 -21.10
CA PRO A 209 -5.37 -4.22 -21.40
C PRO A 209 -6.66 -5.04 -21.21
N ASP A 210 -6.62 -6.33 -21.52
CA ASP A 210 -7.79 -7.21 -21.58
C ASP A 210 -7.99 -7.99 -20.27
N ALA A 211 -9.27 -8.16 -19.89
CA ALA A 211 -9.61 -9.10 -18.81
C ALA A 211 -9.21 -10.52 -19.20
N PRO A 212 -8.74 -11.35 -18.24
CA PRO A 212 -8.57 -12.76 -18.49
C PRO A 212 -9.91 -13.35 -18.94
N ALA A 213 -9.87 -14.34 -19.85
CA ALA A 213 -11.07 -15.10 -20.20
C ALA A 213 -11.68 -15.68 -18.90
N GLU A 214 -13.01 -15.58 -18.76
CA GLU A 214 -13.69 -16.22 -17.63
C GLU A 214 -13.27 -17.70 -17.58
N PRO A 215 -12.89 -18.23 -16.40
CA PRO A 215 -12.65 -19.67 -16.29
C PRO A 215 -13.91 -20.40 -16.75
N ALA A 216 -13.72 -21.40 -17.62
CA ALA A 216 -14.84 -22.24 -18.08
C ALA A 216 -15.58 -22.83 -16.86
N PRO A 217 -16.91 -22.89 -16.90
CA PRO A 217 -17.75 -23.34 -15.78
C PRO A 217 -17.45 -24.78 -15.34
#